data_865182baa5812510461e6d2e37859b63
#
_entry.id   865182baa5812510461e6d2e37859b63
#
_cell.length_a   1.000
_cell.length_b   1.000
_cell.length_c   1.000
_cell.angle_alpha   90.00
_cell.angle_beta   90.00
_cell.angle_gamma   90.00
#
_symmetry.space_group_name_H-M   'P 1'
#
loop_
_entity.id
_entity.type
_entity.pdbx_description
1 polymer ?
#
loop_
_entity_poly.entity_id
_entity_poly.type
_entity_poly.pdbx_seq_one_letter_code
_entity_poly.pdbx_strand_id
1 'polypeptide(L)'
;MASYNTTTANAMFKINYYKPSERLYNTADPLSGRLVNKNDFTGRSRNLPTYKSYSGGVGSGSKPVGNVASYEEAVLLRKKIYGTCEVDREAIKASENSAGAFVKATKEQVMKTVESYNRNKLRIILGNGGHATAARDSLLGNGNGSTQVSGAGTSGNPYVVVCGVDFKEASFEEKDFINYDAEVSLLEVTEVDAATKTIKLVGTSTGLASLSGSGPVPTTKYFYMQGSKGNDPFGFKAISDLVNGQTLYGVTVDRKWKMQVNDALGQGIIVDALNELLLQIEKKTGKVPNMIQCSYTQYVKVLNLLEDQKQYNLPAKDSRFKASVSFSGVEFMSTKGPIPLFYNRFVEEDRIYAFNDNYIEIHHAPGFGWFDDDGTIFMRKSNGDDAYEATYGGYWNMYAQPTFHGCIKNLAI
;
A
#
# COMPACT_ATOMS: atom_id res chain seq x y z
N MET A 1 -37.53 -33.64 -6.75
CA MET A 1 -37.23 -32.23 -6.53
C MET A 1 -35.74 -32.07 -6.71
N ALA A 2 -35.33 -31.31 -7.72
CA ALA A 2 -33.91 -31.07 -7.93
C ALA A 2 -33.39 -30.25 -6.76
N SER A 3 -32.52 -30.81 -5.94
CA SER A 3 -31.82 -30.09 -4.89
C SER A 3 -30.97 -28.99 -5.56
N TYR A 4 -31.13 -27.78 -5.12
CA TYR A 4 -30.32 -26.66 -5.55
C TYR A 4 -28.87 -26.98 -5.18
N ASN A 5 -28.09 -27.38 -6.18
CA ASN A 5 -26.75 -27.91 -5.96
C ASN A 5 -25.80 -26.72 -5.79
N THR A 6 -24.95 -26.74 -4.76
CA THR A 6 -23.94 -25.73 -4.49
C THR A 6 -23.08 -25.33 -5.70
N THR A 7 -22.90 -26.27 -6.64
CA THR A 7 -22.20 -26.07 -7.91
C THR A 7 -22.88 -25.05 -8.82
N THR A 8 -24.21 -24.99 -8.86
CA THR A 8 -24.98 -24.04 -9.69
C THR A 8 -24.95 -22.63 -9.10
N ALA A 9 -24.99 -22.52 -7.77
CA ALA A 9 -24.82 -21.25 -7.07
C ALA A 9 -23.40 -20.69 -7.25
N ASN A 10 -22.37 -21.53 -7.17
CA ASN A 10 -20.98 -21.14 -7.38
C ASN A 10 -20.71 -20.60 -8.79
N ALA A 11 -21.32 -21.18 -9.84
CA ALA A 11 -21.16 -20.67 -11.21
C ALA A 11 -21.74 -19.25 -11.37
N MET A 12 -22.85 -18.96 -10.69
CA MET A 12 -23.44 -17.60 -10.66
C MET A 12 -22.56 -16.60 -9.91
N PHE A 13 -21.92 -17.01 -8.82
CA PHE A 13 -21.02 -16.19 -8.06
C PHE A 13 -19.73 -15.88 -8.86
N LYS A 14 -19.11 -16.85 -9.50
CA LYS A 14 -17.91 -16.66 -10.34
C LYS A 14 -18.08 -15.58 -11.42
N ILE A 15 -19.22 -15.56 -12.09
CA ILE A 15 -19.47 -14.64 -13.21
C ILE A 15 -19.73 -13.20 -12.75
N ASN A 16 -20.36 -13.01 -11.60
CA ASN A 16 -20.81 -11.69 -11.16
C ASN A 16 -19.78 -10.90 -10.32
N TYR A 17 -18.79 -11.56 -9.70
CA TYR A 17 -17.89 -10.92 -8.74
C TYR A 17 -16.54 -10.54 -9.32
N TYR A 18 -16.07 -11.17 -10.40
CA TYR A 18 -14.78 -10.87 -10.99
C TYR A 18 -14.71 -9.47 -11.63
N LYS A 19 -15.74 -9.08 -12.39
CA LYS A 19 -15.80 -7.77 -13.05
C LYS A 19 -15.92 -6.56 -12.10
N PRO A 20 -16.76 -6.58 -11.05
CA PRO A 20 -16.82 -5.48 -10.09
C PRO A 20 -15.53 -5.27 -9.31
N SER A 21 -14.80 -6.35 -8.96
CA SER A 21 -13.54 -6.23 -8.23
C SER A 21 -12.44 -5.55 -9.04
N GLU A 22 -12.36 -5.86 -10.33
CA GLU A 22 -11.41 -5.19 -11.25
C GLU A 22 -11.70 -3.68 -11.38
N ARG A 23 -12.98 -3.29 -11.49
CA ARG A 23 -13.39 -1.90 -11.58
C ARG A 23 -13.12 -1.10 -10.31
N LEU A 24 -13.40 -1.65 -9.15
CA LEU A 24 -13.15 -0.99 -7.86
C LEU A 24 -11.65 -0.81 -7.60
N TYR A 25 -10.86 -1.80 -7.95
CA TYR A 25 -9.40 -1.73 -7.83
C TYR A 25 -8.81 -0.63 -8.72
N ASN A 26 -9.23 -0.58 -9.99
CA ASN A 26 -8.67 0.35 -10.98
C ASN A 26 -9.16 1.79 -10.83
N THR A 27 -10.28 2.03 -10.15
CA THR A 27 -10.84 3.37 -9.96
C THR A 27 -10.51 3.99 -8.60
N ALA A 28 -10.15 3.21 -7.61
CA ALA A 28 -9.95 3.70 -6.24
C ALA A 28 -8.59 4.37 -6.01
N ASP A 29 -7.58 4.06 -6.83
CA ASP A 29 -6.21 4.59 -6.68
C ASP A 29 -5.51 4.74 -8.03
N PRO A 30 -4.98 5.94 -8.34
CA PRO A 30 -4.24 6.19 -9.58
C PRO A 30 -3.01 5.28 -9.76
N LEU A 31 -2.34 4.87 -8.67
CA LEU A 31 -1.19 3.98 -8.73
C LEU A 31 -1.59 2.59 -9.18
N SER A 32 -2.61 2.01 -8.56
CA SER A 32 -3.04 0.64 -8.84
C SER A 32 -3.49 0.42 -10.29
N GLY A 33 -4.14 1.43 -10.88
CA GLY A 33 -4.60 1.40 -12.27
C GLY A 33 -3.47 1.44 -13.30
N ARG A 34 -2.28 1.86 -12.91
CA ARG A 34 -1.09 1.97 -13.77
C ARG A 34 -0.09 0.84 -13.59
N LEU A 35 -0.16 0.10 -12.48
CA LEU A 35 0.78 -0.98 -12.20
C LEU A 35 0.60 -2.15 -13.17
N VAL A 36 1.71 -2.63 -13.71
CA VAL A 36 1.72 -3.80 -14.58
C VAL A 36 1.57 -5.06 -13.75
N ASN A 37 0.44 -5.76 -13.90
CA ASN A 37 0.20 -7.04 -13.28
C ASN A 37 0.64 -8.19 -14.20
N LYS A 38 1.51 -9.07 -13.73
CA LYS A 38 2.03 -10.23 -14.44
C LYS A 38 1.66 -11.52 -13.71
N ASN A 39 1.09 -12.48 -14.41
CA ASN A 39 0.74 -13.79 -13.85
C ASN A 39 1.82 -14.83 -14.20
N ASP A 40 3.05 -14.52 -13.82
CA ASP A 40 4.25 -15.26 -14.24
C ASP A 40 5.11 -15.76 -13.07
N PHE A 41 4.58 -15.70 -11.84
CA PHE A 41 5.28 -16.15 -10.64
C PHE A 41 5.15 -17.67 -10.47
N THR A 42 5.83 -18.41 -11.32
CA THR A 42 5.95 -19.88 -11.22
C THR A 42 7.09 -20.26 -10.26
N GLY A 43 6.93 -21.32 -9.46
CA GLY A 43 7.95 -21.76 -8.50
C GLY A 43 7.99 -20.96 -7.19
N ARG A 44 8.99 -21.22 -6.35
CA ARG A 44 9.13 -20.62 -5.00
C ARG A 44 9.67 -19.17 -5.05
N SER A 45 10.50 -18.87 -6.02
CA SER A 45 11.12 -17.57 -6.22
C SER A 45 11.12 -17.19 -7.70
N ARG A 46 11.23 -15.90 -7.96
CA ARG A 46 11.50 -15.36 -9.29
C ARG A 46 12.78 -14.57 -9.24
N ASN A 47 13.70 -14.90 -10.13
CA ASN A 47 14.99 -14.29 -10.19
C ASN A 47 15.07 -13.34 -11.40
N LEU A 48 15.51 -12.11 -11.15
CA LEU A 48 15.60 -11.05 -12.15
C LEU A 48 17.05 -10.57 -12.25
N PRO A 49 17.73 -10.79 -13.40
CA PRO A 49 19.11 -10.35 -13.56
C PRO A 49 19.16 -8.82 -13.58
N THR A 50 20.00 -8.25 -12.73
CA THR A 50 20.22 -6.81 -12.62
C THR A 50 21.64 -6.47 -13.04
N TYR A 51 21.76 -5.63 -14.06
CA TYR A 51 23.06 -5.17 -14.55
C TYR A 51 23.66 -4.12 -13.61
N LYS A 52 24.89 -4.31 -13.19
CA LYS A 52 25.58 -3.41 -12.26
C LYS A 52 26.60 -2.51 -12.93
N SER A 53 27.55 -3.08 -13.65
CA SER A 53 28.64 -2.30 -14.22
C SER A 53 29.33 -2.96 -15.40
N TYR A 54 29.89 -2.13 -16.24
CA TYR A 54 30.74 -2.49 -17.37
C TYR A 54 31.90 -1.49 -17.42
N SER A 55 33.07 -1.94 -17.72
CA SER A 55 34.22 -1.08 -17.94
C SER A 55 34.73 -1.18 -19.36
N GLY A 56 35.12 -0.08 -19.92
CA GLY A 56 35.76 0.07 -21.21
C GLY A 56 36.63 1.32 -21.22
N GLY A 57 37.41 1.53 -22.23
CA GLY A 57 38.29 2.69 -22.34
C GLY A 57 38.63 3.03 -23.79
N VAL A 58 39.30 4.14 -23.98
CA VAL A 58 39.85 4.58 -25.26
C VAL A 58 41.32 4.22 -25.31
N GLY A 59 41.74 3.55 -26.36
CA GLY A 59 43.17 3.15 -26.55
C GLY A 59 43.88 4.13 -27.47
N SER A 60 45.13 4.45 -27.16
CA SER A 60 46.04 5.19 -28.01
C SER A 60 47.17 4.25 -28.52
N GLY A 61 46.80 3.26 -29.36
CA GLY A 61 47.75 2.29 -29.90
C GLY A 61 47.72 0.91 -29.21
N SER A 62 47.33 0.79 -27.96
CA SER A 62 47.03 -0.46 -27.28
C SER A 62 45.54 -0.52 -26.88
N LYS A 63 44.98 -1.74 -26.85
CA LYS A 63 43.59 -1.93 -26.38
C LYS A 63 43.51 -1.66 -24.88
N PRO A 64 42.48 -0.93 -24.41
CA PRO A 64 42.29 -0.75 -22.98
C PRO A 64 41.99 -2.08 -22.30
N VAL A 65 42.37 -2.22 -21.06
CA VAL A 65 42.05 -3.38 -20.25
C VAL A 65 40.51 -3.38 -20.03
N GLY A 66 39.84 -4.35 -20.61
CA GLY A 66 38.40 -4.58 -20.38
C GLY A 66 38.16 -5.32 -19.09
N ASN A 67 37.07 -5.02 -18.40
CA ASN A 67 36.57 -5.79 -17.28
C ASN A 67 35.25 -6.47 -17.68
N VAL A 68 34.94 -7.60 -17.04
CA VAL A 68 33.72 -8.35 -17.32
C VAL A 68 32.53 -7.57 -16.78
N ALA A 69 31.41 -7.58 -17.52
CA ALA A 69 30.16 -6.99 -17.05
C ALA A 69 29.71 -7.68 -15.75
N SER A 70 29.38 -6.86 -14.74
CA SER A 70 28.92 -7.35 -13.45
C SER A 70 27.38 -7.37 -13.42
N TYR A 71 26.85 -8.53 -13.09
CA TYR A 71 25.42 -8.77 -12.88
C TYR A 71 25.18 -9.25 -11.46
N GLU A 72 24.09 -8.79 -10.86
CA GLU A 72 23.56 -9.34 -9.62
C GLU A 72 22.13 -9.81 -9.87
N GLU A 73 21.68 -10.75 -9.08
CA GLU A 73 20.37 -11.36 -9.23
C GLU A 73 19.41 -10.84 -8.15
N ALA A 74 18.34 -10.17 -8.57
CA ALA A 74 17.26 -9.79 -7.67
C ALA A 74 16.29 -10.97 -7.50
N VAL A 75 16.16 -11.46 -6.28
CA VAL A 75 15.33 -12.61 -5.93
C VAL A 75 14.04 -12.17 -5.27
N LEU A 76 12.92 -12.42 -5.93
CA LEU A 76 11.58 -12.20 -5.38
C LEU A 76 11.06 -13.50 -4.76
N LEU A 77 10.77 -13.49 -3.47
CA LEU A 77 10.13 -14.59 -2.76
C LEU A 77 8.62 -14.42 -2.77
N ARG A 78 7.87 -15.53 -2.85
CA ARG A 78 6.41 -15.48 -2.75
C ARG A 78 5.96 -14.95 -1.40
N LYS A 79 5.09 -13.96 -1.42
CA LYS A 79 4.37 -13.40 -0.28
C LYS A 79 2.89 -13.75 -0.40
N LYS A 80 2.19 -13.79 0.71
CA LYS A 80 0.79 -14.20 0.78
C LYS A 80 -0.07 -13.01 1.14
N ILE A 81 -1.24 -12.89 0.51
CA ILE A 81 -2.25 -11.92 0.90
C ILE A 81 -3.62 -12.56 0.71
N TYR A 82 -4.47 -12.44 1.70
CA TYR A 82 -5.78 -13.04 1.72
C TYR A 82 -6.84 -12.06 2.21
N GLY A 83 -8.04 -12.17 1.66
CA GLY A 83 -9.26 -11.62 2.20
C GLY A 83 -10.24 -12.78 2.38
N THR A 84 -10.77 -12.96 3.58
CA THR A 84 -11.73 -14.01 3.89
C THR A 84 -13.11 -13.41 4.08
N CYS A 85 -14.13 -14.10 3.59
CA CYS A 85 -15.51 -13.77 3.89
C CYS A 85 -16.21 -15.00 4.47
N GLU A 86 -16.96 -14.77 5.52
CA GLU A 86 -17.73 -15.80 6.22
C GLU A 86 -19.21 -15.48 6.10
N VAL A 87 -20.03 -16.49 5.81
CA VAL A 87 -21.48 -16.35 5.71
C VAL A 87 -22.11 -17.47 6.52
N ASP A 88 -22.93 -17.12 7.51
CA ASP A 88 -23.66 -18.05 8.34
C ASP A 88 -24.70 -18.80 7.52
N ARG A 89 -24.76 -20.13 7.73
CA ARG A 89 -25.73 -21.00 7.07
C ARG A 89 -27.17 -20.69 7.45
N GLU A 90 -27.41 -20.25 8.69
CA GLU A 90 -28.75 -19.85 9.12
C GLU A 90 -29.21 -18.61 8.34
N ALA A 91 -28.35 -17.63 8.14
CA ALA A 91 -28.61 -16.46 7.31
C ALA A 91 -28.90 -16.85 5.85
N ILE A 92 -28.17 -17.85 5.32
CA ILE A 92 -28.44 -18.41 3.98
C ILE A 92 -29.83 -19.02 3.93
N LYS A 93 -30.19 -19.86 4.89
CA LYS A 93 -31.48 -20.52 4.93
C LYS A 93 -32.65 -19.57 5.18
N ALA A 94 -32.48 -18.59 6.06
CA ALA A 94 -33.48 -17.56 6.32
C ALA A 94 -33.78 -16.72 5.08
N SER A 95 -32.82 -16.55 4.19
CA SER A 95 -32.96 -15.80 2.94
C SER A 95 -33.42 -16.64 1.74
N GLU A 96 -33.49 -17.97 1.86
CA GLU A 96 -33.96 -18.88 0.80
C GLU A 96 -35.41 -18.57 0.35
N ASN A 97 -36.24 -18.04 1.25
CA ASN A 97 -37.61 -17.61 0.94
C ASN A 97 -37.71 -16.24 0.26
N SER A 98 -36.62 -15.48 0.19
CA SER A 98 -36.51 -14.26 -0.59
C SER A 98 -35.17 -14.22 -1.32
N ALA A 99 -35.10 -14.91 -2.45
CA ALA A 99 -33.89 -15.06 -3.26
C ALA A 99 -33.16 -13.73 -3.56
N GLY A 100 -33.90 -12.61 -3.60
CA GLY A 100 -33.32 -11.30 -3.79
C GLY A 100 -32.55 -10.74 -2.59
N ALA A 101 -32.92 -11.09 -1.36
CA ALA A 101 -32.23 -10.60 -0.15
C ALA A 101 -30.91 -11.38 0.07
N PHE A 102 -30.90 -12.69 -0.13
CA PHE A 102 -29.70 -13.52 -0.01
C PHE A 102 -28.63 -13.11 -1.03
N VAL A 103 -29.00 -13.01 -2.30
CA VAL A 103 -28.05 -12.60 -3.35
C VAL A 103 -27.46 -11.23 -3.06
N LYS A 104 -28.24 -10.30 -2.51
CA LYS A 104 -27.74 -8.96 -2.14
C LYS A 104 -26.76 -9.03 -0.97
N ALA A 105 -27.10 -9.73 0.12
CA ALA A 105 -26.23 -9.83 1.30
C ALA A 105 -24.89 -10.50 0.99
N THR A 106 -24.90 -11.65 0.34
CA THR A 106 -23.66 -12.35 -0.05
C THR A 106 -22.84 -11.56 -1.07
N LYS A 107 -23.51 -10.92 -2.04
CA LYS A 107 -22.84 -10.06 -3.01
C LYS A 107 -22.15 -8.89 -2.33
N GLU A 108 -22.79 -8.24 -1.40
CA GLU A 108 -22.23 -7.14 -0.64
C GLU A 108 -21.03 -7.58 0.19
N GLN A 109 -21.14 -8.71 0.88
CA GLN A 109 -20.05 -9.28 1.67
C GLN A 109 -18.82 -9.60 0.81
N VAL A 110 -19.02 -10.22 -0.35
CA VAL A 110 -17.95 -10.50 -1.31
C VAL A 110 -17.31 -9.22 -1.83
N MET A 111 -18.10 -8.21 -2.17
CA MET A 111 -17.57 -6.92 -2.63
C MET A 111 -16.74 -6.24 -1.54
N LYS A 112 -17.21 -6.25 -0.29
CA LYS A 112 -16.48 -5.69 0.86
C LYS A 112 -15.17 -6.43 1.13
N THR A 113 -15.15 -7.75 0.99
CA THR A 113 -13.92 -8.55 1.13
C THR A 113 -12.88 -8.16 0.08
N VAL A 114 -13.29 -8.00 -1.19
CA VAL A 114 -12.39 -7.57 -2.26
C VAL A 114 -11.91 -6.13 -2.05
N GLU A 115 -12.78 -5.26 -1.57
CA GLU A 115 -12.43 -3.86 -1.25
C GLU A 115 -11.38 -3.80 -0.12
N SER A 116 -11.60 -4.54 0.97
CA SER A 116 -10.64 -4.68 2.07
C SER A 116 -9.30 -5.27 1.61
N TYR A 117 -9.35 -6.32 0.77
CA TYR A 117 -8.16 -6.88 0.15
C TYR A 117 -7.37 -5.83 -0.65
N ASN A 118 -8.03 -5.06 -1.51
CA ASN A 118 -7.39 -4.03 -2.33
C ASN A 118 -6.78 -2.91 -1.48
N ARG A 119 -7.49 -2.48 -0.43
CA ARG A 119 -6.97 -1.53 0.56
C ARG A 119 -5.68 -2.05 1.19
N ASN A 120 -5.68 -3.29 1.66
CA ASN A 120 -4.50 -3.89 2.28
C ASN A 120 -3.33 -4.03 1.31
N LYS A 121 -3.60 -4.38 0.06
CA LYS A 121 -2.56 -4.44 -0.99
C LYS A 121 -1.91 -3.07 -1.23
N LEU A 122 -2.70 -2.00 -1.33
CA LEU A 122 -2.18 -0.65 -1.52
C LEU A 122 -1.38 -0.16 -0.31
N ARG A 123 -1.87 -0.42 0.89
CA ARG A 123 -1.16 -0.14 2.14
C ARG A 123 0.20 -0.83 2.17
N ILE A 124 0.29 -2.09 1.73
CA ILE A 124 1.55 -2.84 1.67
C ILE A 124 2.49 -2.24 0.62
N ILE A 125 1.99 -1.90 -0.58
CA ILE A 125 2.80 -1.32 -1.66
C ILE A 125 3.48 -0.01 -1.22
N LEU A 126 2.76 0.86 -0.51
CA LEU A 126 3.29 2.14 -0.03
C LEU A 126 3.92 2.03 1.37
N GLY A 127 3.81 0.89 2.03
CA GLY A 127 4.25 0.66 3.40
C GLY A 127 5.76 0.46 3.58
N ASN A 128 6.14 0.10 4.80
CA ASN A 128 7.52 -0.16 5.24
C ASN A 128 7.89 -1.66 5.25
N GLY A 129 7.10 -2.50 4.60
CA GLY A 129 7.32 -3.92 4.52
C GLY A 129 8.67 -4.30 3.89
N GLY A 130 9.18 -5.45 4.28
CA GLY A 130 10.40 -6.01 3.69
C GLY A 130 11.72 -5.49 4.25
N HIS A 131 11.76 -4.33 4.89
CA HIS A 131 12.98 -3.76 5.47
C HIS A 131 13.41 -4.52 6.74
N ALA A 132 14.72 -4.62 6.99
CA ALA A 132 15.30 -5.39 8.09
C ALA A 132 15.29 -4.67 9.46
N THR A 133 14.42 -3.67 9.66
CA THR A 133 14.30 -2.93 10.91
C THR A 133 13.18 -3.48 11.81
N ALA A 134 13.18 -3.10 13.08
CA ALA A 134 12.12 -3.46 14.02
C ALA A 134 10.72 -2.96 13.58
N ALA A 135 10.68 -1.84 12.84
CA ALA A 135 9.45 -1.25 12.31
C ALA A 135 8.91 -1.92 11.04
N ARG A 136 9.53 -3.00 10.60
CA ARG A 136 9.13 -3.73 9.40
C ARG A 136 7.66 -4.13 9.47
N ASP A 137 6.93 -3.86 8.38
CA ASP A 137 5.51 -4.21 8.21
C ASP A 137 4.55 -3.48 9.16
N SER A 138 5.00 -2.48 9.92
CA SER A 138 4.16 -1.78 10.89
C SER A 138 3.08 -0.90 10.23
N LEU A 139 1.90 -0.88 10.83
CA LEU A 139 0.80 0.03 10.50
C LEU A 139 0.99 1.39 11.16
N LEU A 140 1.41 1.34 12.41
CA LEU A 140 1.61 2.48 13.26
C LEU A 140 2.98 2.33 13.90
N GLY A 141 3.76 3.38 13.81
CA GLY A 141 5.04 3.49 14.50
C GLY A 141 4.85 3.58 15.99
N ASN A 142 5.96 3.59 16.64
CA ASN A 142 6.03 3.71 18.07
C ASN A 142 5.83 5.12 18.55
N GLY A 143 5.66 5.18 19.81
CA GLY A 143 5.60 6.43 20.48
C GLY A 143 6.88 7.26 20.38
N ASN A 144 6.90 8.21 19.50
CA ASN A 144 7.74 9.40 19.68
C ASN A 144 7.37 10.17 20.96
N GLY A 145 7.03 9.48 22.05
CA GLY A 145 6.46 10.06 23.26
C GLY A 145 5.02 10.56 23.11
N SER A 146 4.42 10.43 21.94
CA SER A 146 3.07 10.93 21.62
C SER A 146 1.99 9.85 21.57
N THR A 147 2.37 8.58 21.40
CA THR A 147 1.40 7.47 21.41
C THR A 147 1.11 7.07 22.85
N GLN A 148 -0.05 7.43 23.34
CA GLN A 148 -0.51 7.08 24.69
C GLN A 148 -1.58 6.00 24.62
N VAL A 149 -1.63 5.16 25.64
CA VAL A 149 -2.61 4.09 25.78
C VAL A 149 -3.40 4.26 27.06
N SER A 150 -4.71 4.14 26.98
CA SER A 150 -5.62 4.07 28.13
C SER A 150 -6.68 3.00 27.91
N GLY A 151 -7.44 2.65 28.93
CA GLY A 151 -8.49 1.63 28.85
C GLY A 151 -8.04 0.23 29.25
N ALA A 152 -8.94 -0.75 29.13
CA ALA A 152 -8.75 -2.13 29.61
C ALA A 152 -8.97 -3.19 28.49
N GLY A 153 -9.23 -2.78 27.25
CA GLY A 153 -9.43 -3.68 26.13
C GLY A 153 -10.77 -4.42 26.12
N THR A 154 -11.71 -4.04 26.97
CA THR A 154 -13.06 -4.61 26.98
C THR A 154 -14.02 -3.78 26.11
N SER A 155 -15.14 -4.36 25.68
CA SER A 155 -16.16 -3.66 24.89
C SER A 155 -16.71 -2.41 25.60
N GLY A 156 -16.81 -2.41 26.94
CA GLY A 156 -17.23 -1.25 27.72
C GLY A 156 -16.11 -0.26 28.08
N ASN A 157 -14.86 -0.68 27.96
CA ASN A 157 -13.68 0.15 28.20
C ASN A 157 -12.53 -0.27 27.26
N PRO A 158 -12.62 0.08 25.98
CA PRO A 158 -11.63 -0.29 24.96
C PRO A 158 -10.27 0.37 25.24
N TYR A 159 -9.19 -0.22 24.73
CA TYR A 159 -7.92 0.50 24.68
C TYR A 159 -8.07 1.70 23.72
N VAL A 160 -7.78 2.87 24.23
CA VAL A 160 -7.73 4.11 23.44
C VAL A 160 -6.26 4.42 23.18
N VAL A 161 -5.85 4.33 21.93
CA VAL A 161 -4.48 4.59 21.49
C VAL A 161 -4.44 5.93 20.78
N VAL A 162 -3.80 6.93 21.40
CA VAL A 162 -3.57 8.24 20.80
C VAL A 162 -2.32 8.16 19.93
N CYS A 163 -2.50 8.22 18.64
CA CYS A 163 -1.43 8.06 17.66
C CYS A 163 -0.67 9.36 17.42
N GLY A 164 0.59 9.25 17.06
CA GLY A 164 1.43 10.40 16.70
C GLY A 164 1.40 10.74 15.21
N VAL A 165 2.54 11.21 14.72
CA VAL A 165 2.74 11.63 13.31
C VAL A 165 2.63 10.49 12.29
N ASP A 166 2.82 9.25 12.73
CA ASP A 166 2.73 8.06 11.88
C ASP A 166 1.27 7.61 11.62
N PHE A 167 0.29 8.33 12.20
CA PHE A 167 -1.11 7.98 12.02
C PHE A 167 -1.56 8.20 10.56
N LYS A 168 -2.16 7.16 10.00
CA LYS A 168 -2.83 7.19 8.70
C LYS A 168 -4.21 6.59 8.86
N GLU A 169 -5.23 7.40 8.75
CA GLU A 169 -6.62 6.95 8.82
C GLU A 169 -6.91 5.77 7.88
N ALA A 170 -6.43 5.87 6.65
CA ALA A 170 -6.65 4.85 5.63
C ALA A 170 -6.03 3.47 5.95
N SER A 171 -5.09 3.41 6.90
CA SER A 171 -4.47 2.14 7.32
C SER A 171 -5.32 1.35 8.30
N PHE A 172 -6.35 1.97 8.87
CA PHE A 172 -7.23 1.35 9.85
C PHE A 172 -8.67 1.39 9.36
N GLU A 173 -9.41 0.34 9.63
CA GLU A 173 -10.85 0.31 9.43
C GLU A 173 -11.51 -0.40 10.61
N GLU A 174 -12.75 0.00 10.92
CA GLU A 174 -13.54 -0.67 11.92
C GLU A 174 -13.67 -2.17 11.59
N LYS A 175 -13.52 -3.02 12.60
CA LYS A 175 -13.49 -4.49 12.51
C LYS A 175 -12.24 -5.11 11.88
N ASP A 176 -11.22 -4.33 11.55
CA ASP A 176 -9.91 -4.89 11.24
C ASP A 176 -9.28 -5.52 12.50
N PHE A 177 -8.56 -6.62 12.29
CA PHE A 177 -7.77 -7.26 13.34
C PHE A 177 -6.30 -6.87 13.22
N ILE A 178 -5.76 -6.36 14.33
CA ILE A 178 -4.35 -5.96 14.42
C ILE A 178 -3.66 -6.67 15.59
N ASN A 179 -2.34 -6.77 15.50
CA ASN A 179 -1.50 -7.31 16.56
C ASN A 179 -0.64 -6.20 17.16
N TYR A 180 -0.37 -6.30 18.45
CA TYR A 180 0.60 -5.45 19.13
C TYR A 180 1.93 -6.18 19.28
N ASP A 181 3.00 -5.63 18.73
CA ASP A 181 4.36 -6.15 18.78
C ASP A 181 4.48 -7.64 18.33
N ALA A 182 4.97 -8.50 19.22
CA ALA A 182 5.11 -9.93 18.99
C ALA A 182 3.92 -10.76 19.52
N GLU A 183 2.89 -10.09 20.03
CA GLU A 183 1.71 -10.78 20.55
C GLU A 183 0.91 -11.45 19.41
N VAL A 184 0.46 -12.66 19.67
CA VAL A 184 -0.42 -13.40 18.74
C VAL A 184 -1.88 -13.00 18.94
N SER A 185 -2.18 -12.36 20.09
CA SER A 185 -3.52 -11.89 20.44
C SER A 185 -4.04 -10.89 19.43
N LEU A 186 -5.27 -11.07 19.02
CA LEU A 186 -5.95 -10.19 18.07
C LEU A 186 -6.65 -9.07 18.81
N LEU A 187 -6.48 -7.87 18.31
CA LEU A 187 -7.17 -6.66 18.76
C LEU A 187 -8.06 -6.19 17.62
N GLU A 188 -9.36 -6.11 17.88
CA GLU A 188 -10.33 -5.59 16.92
C GLU A 188 -10.36 -4.06 17.00
N VAL A 189 -10.26 -3.41 15.85
CA VAL A 189 -10.45 -1.96 15.73
C VAL A 189 -11.94 -1.66 15.77
N THR A 190 -12.39 -0.96 16.79
CA THR A 190 -13.81 -0.63 16.99
C THR A 190 -14.17 0.78 16.54
N GLU A 191 -13.22 1.69 16.56
CA GLU A 191 -13.44 3.10 16.15
C GLU A 191 -12.12 3.72 15.71
N VAL A 192 -12.18 4.56 14.69
CA VAL A 192 -11.05 5.35 14.18
C VAL A 192 -11.47 6.81 14.12
N ASP A 193 -10.78 7.67 14.85
CA ASP A 193 -11.01 9.12 14.84
C ASP A 193 -9.82 9.85 14.23
N ALA A 194 -10.00 10.34 13.01
CA ALA A 194 -8.99 11.08 12.27
C ALA A 194 -8.68 12.45 12.88
N ALA A 195 -9.67 13.11 13.49
CA ALA A 195 -9.51 14.46 14.02
C ALA A 195 -8.60 14.46 15.26
N THR A 196 -8.78 13.49 16.14
CA THR A 196 -7.96 13.32 17.36
C THR A 196 -6.80 12.36 17.15
N LYS A 197 -6.67 11.76 15.96
CA LYS A 197 -5.67 10.71 15.63
C LYS A 197 -5.71 9.56 16.66
N THR A 198 -6.90 9.09 17.00
CA THR A 198 -7.08 8.00 17.97
C THR A 198 -7.71 6.77 17.35
N ILE A 199 -7.30 5.60 17.85
CA ILE A 199 -7.94 4.33 17.53
C ILE A 199 -8.40 3.65 18.82
N LYS A 200 -9.56 3.02 18.78
CA LYS A 200 -10.09 2.20 19.89
C LYS A 200 -9.98 0.73 19.54
N LEU A 201 -9.44 -0.05 20.46
CA LEU A 201 -9.14 -1.46 20.27
C LEU A 201 -9.82 -2.29 21.36
N VAL A 202 -10.43 -3.39 20.96
CA VAL A 202 -11.01 -4.38 21.86
C VAL A 202 -10.29 -5.71 21.70
N GLY A 203 -9.88 -6.32 22.77
CA GLY A 203 -9.17 -7.59 22.79
C GLY A 203 -8.23 -7.69 23.98
N THR A 204 -7.57 -8.83 24.11
CA THR A 204 -6.63 -9.08 25.20
C THR A 204 -5.20 -8.84 24.72
N SER A 205 -4.49 -7.91 25.37
CA SER A 205 -3.07 -7.66 25.16
C SER A 205 -2.39 -7.39 26.48
N THR A 206 -1.41 -8.19 26.84
CA THR A 206 -0.62 -8.01 28.06
C THR A 206 0.27 -6.78 27.97
N GLY A 207 0.81 -6.50 26.79
CA GLY A 207 1.64 -5.34 26.53
C GLY A 207 0.87 -4.04 26.62
N LEU A 208 -0.31 -3.93 25.99
CA LEU A 208 -1.15 -2.73 26.09
C LEU A 208 -1.71 -2.54 27.49
N ALA A 209 -2.10 -3.62 28.17
CA ALA A 209 -2.57 -3.55 29.55
C ALA A 209 -1.50 -2.98 30.50
N SER A 210 -0.23 -3.34 30.29
CA SER A 210 0.88 -2.81 31.11
C SER A 210 1.18 -1.34 30.83
N LEU A 211 0.81 -0.83 29.67
CA LEU A 211 1.02 0.57 29.26
C LEU A 211 -0.17 1.47 29.60
N SER A 212 -1.35 0.88 29.80
CA SER A 212 -2.57 1.64 30.11
C SER A 212 -2.41 2.47 31.37
N GLY A 213 -2.46 3.79 31.20
CA GLY A 213 -2.25 4.76 32.29
C GLY A 213 -0.80 4.91 32.77
N SER A 214 0.16 4.21 32.17
CA SER A 214 1.56 4.19 32.67
C SER A 214 2.55 4.92 31.74
N GLY A 215 2.15 5.32 30.55
CA GLY A 215 3.02 6.07 29.65
C GLY A 215 2.86 5.73 28.16
N PRO A 216 3.72 6.30 27.31
CA PRO A 216 3.66 6.10 25.88
C PRO A 216 4.13 4.69 25.47
N VAL A 217 3.67 4.24 24.30
CA VAL A 217 4.18 3.02 23.67
C VAL A 217 5.70 3.14 23.48
N PRO A 218 6.50 2.16 23.90
CA PRO A 218 7.95 2.19 23.74
C PRO A 218 8.36 2.31 22.26
N THR A 219 9.49 2.99 22.00
CA THR A 219 10.03 3.22 20.65
C THR A 219 10.42 1.96 19.90
N THR A 220 10.39 0.81 20.54
CA THR A 220 10.70 -0.51 19.96
C THR A 220 9.46 -1.35 19.68
N LYS A 221 8.26 -0.85 19.99
CA LYS A 221 6.99 -1.58 19.89
C LYS A 221 6.11 -0.97 18.79
N TYR A 222 5.44 -1.82 18.03
CA TYR A 222 4.69 -1.43 16.83
C TYR A 222 3.37 -2.18 16.74
N PHE A 223 2.42 -1.59 16.03
CA PHE A 223 1.17 -2.25 15.67
C PHE A 223 1.28 -2.83 14.26
N TYR A 224 0.76 -4.01 14.06
CA TYR A 224 0.81 -4.75 12.80
C TYR A 224 -0.59 -5.23 12.41
N MET A 225 -0.85 -5.34 11.13
CA MET A 225 -2.00 -6.08 10.68
C MET A 225 -1.82 -7.58 10.99
N GLN A 226 -2.93 -8.29 11.16
CA GLN A 226 -2.90 -9.72 11.43
C GLN A 226 -2.02 -10.47 10.41
N GLY A 227 -1.00 -11.16 10.89
CA GLY A 227 -0.08 -11.95 10.09
C GLY A 227 0.91 -11.18 9.23
N SER A 228 0.92 -9.83 9.28
CA SER A 228 1.78 -8.98 8.46
C SER A 228 3.25 -9.00 8.91
N LYS A 229 3.50 -9.02 10.23
CA LYS A 229 4.86 -8.91 10.80
C LYS A 229 5.86 -9.89 10.14
N GLY A 230 6.84 -9.35 9.44
CA GLY A 230 7.86 -10.13 8.75
C GLY A 230 7.43 -10.75 7.42
N ASN A 231 6.17 -10.60 7.01
CA ASN A 231 5.59 -11.30 5.87
C ASN A 231 5.28 -10.42 4.66
N ASP A 232 5.22 -9.10 4.82
CA ASP A 232 4.93 -8.19 3.71
C ASP A 232 6.10 -8.12 2.70
N PRO A 233 5.84 -7.85 1.41
CA PRO A 233 6.86 -7.52 0.43
C PRO A 233 7.48 -6.15 0.72
N PHE A 234 8.56 -5.80 0.01
CA PHE A 234 9.12 -4.46 0.07
C PHE A 234 8.12 -3.42 -0.43
N GLY A 235 7.80 -2.45 0.43
CA GLY A 235 7.00 -1.30 0.07
C GLY A 235 7.86 -0.06 -0.23
N PHE A 236 7.26 0.98 -0.80
CA PHE A 236 8.01 2.17 -1.22
C PHE A 236 8.61 2.96 -0.06
N LYS A 237 7.95 2.99 1.10
CA LYS A 237 8.53 3.59 2.31
C LYS A 237 9.82 2.87 2.69
N ALA A 238 9.79 1.54 2.73
CA ALA A 238 10.98 0.75 3.02
C ALA A 238 12.09 0.98 1.99
N ILE A 239 11.75 1.01 0.70
CA ILE A 239 12.73 1.23 -0.39
C ILE A 239 13.38 2.63 -0.26
N SER A 240 12.61 3.66 0.12
CA SER A 240 13.11 5.02 0.30
C SER A 240 14.03 5.17 1.53
N ASP A 241 13.85 4.34 2.56
CA ASP A 241 14.64 4.39 3.79
C ASP A 241 15.89 3.50 3.76
N LEU A 242 16.12 2.75 2.66
CA LEU A 242 17.31 1.94 2.49
C LEU A 242 18.59 2.80 2.39
N VAL A 243 19.59 2.39 3.15
CA VAL A 243 20.92 2.99 3.12
C VAL A 243 21.94 2.07 2.42
N ASN A 244 23.05 2.64 1.97
CA ASN A 244 24.12 1.87 1.31
C ASN A 244 24.60 0.72 2.20
N GLY A 245 24.80 -0.43 1.60
CA GLY A 245 25.22 -1.67 2.29
C GLY A 245 24.06 -2.56 2.76
N GLN A 246 22.84 -2.06 2.79
CA GLN A 246 21.66 -2.89 3.00
C GLN A 246 21.26 -3.65 1.73
N THR A 247 20.31 -4.55 1.80
CA THR A 247 19.87 -5.37 0.66
C THR A 247 18.42 -5.08 0.26
N LEU A 248 18.17 -5.00 -1.05
CA LEU A 248 16.85 -4.96 -1.64
C LEU A 248 16.73 -6.12 -2.64
N TYR A 249 15.79 -7.03 -2.40
CA TYR A 249 15.62 -8.27 -3.18
C TYR A 249 16.88 -9.14 -3.26
N GLY A 250 17.75 -9.10 -2.24
CA GLY A 250 19.02 -9.81 -2.23
C GLY A 250 20.19 -9.05 -2.89
N VAL A 251 19.91 -7.98 -3.62
CA VAL A 251 20.92 -7.11 -4.25
C VAL A 251 21.39 -6.06 -3.26
N THR A 252 22.69 -5.84 -3.15
CA THR A 252 23.26 -4.83 -2.26
C THR A 252 22.93 -3.43 -2.77
N VAL A 253 22.39 -2.60 -1.86
CA VAL A 253 22.08 -1.19 -2.13
C VAL A 253 23.36 -0.38 -2.23
N ASP A 254 23.56 0.21 -3.38
CA ASP A 254 24.67 1.08 -3.71
C ASP A 254 24.21 2.32 -4.50
N ARG A 255 25.16 3.13 -4.96
CA ARG A 255 24.83 4.31 -5.77
C ARG A 255 23.96 4.01 -7.00
N LYS A 256 24.09 2.81 -7.61
CA LYS A 256 23.35 2.42 -8.82
C LYS A 256 22.02 1.73 -8.51
N TRP A 257 21.91 1.11 -7.34
CA TRP A 257 20.72 0.37 -6.91
C TRP A 257 20.11 1.02 -5.67
N LYS A 258 19.71 2.29 -5.80
CA LYS A 258 19.13 3.09 -4.72
C LYS A 258 18.16 4.12 -5.27
N MET A 259 17.04 4.30 -4.57
CA MET A 259 16.08 5.37 -4.80
C MET A 259 16.71 6.74 -4.53
N GLN A 260 16.33 7.75 -5.30
CA GLN A 260 16.76 9.13 -5.02
C GLN A 260 15.90 9.66 -3.86
N VAL A 261 16.56 10.12 -2.80
CA VAL A 261 15.86 10.61 -1.60
C VAL A 261 16.43 11.95 -1.21
N ASN A 262 15.57 12.97 -1.19
CA ASN A 262 15.85 14.28 -0.66
C ASN A 262 15.22 14.37 0.74
N ASP A 263 16.01 14.82 1.73
CA ASP A 263 15.54 15.04 3.09
C ASP A 263 15.20 16.51 3.27
N ALA A 264 13.94 16.81 3.53
CA ALA A 264 13.47 18.18 3.73
C ALA A 264 13.79 18.75 5.11
N LEU A 265 14.31 17.93 6.04
CA LEU A 265 14.72 18.36 7.39
C LEU A 265 13.66 19.18 8.15
N GLY A 266 12.38 18.85 7.98
CA GLY A 266 11.27 19.57 8.59
C GLY A 266 10.86 20.85 7.89
N GLN A 267 11.41 21.13 6.71
CA GLN A 267 11.01 22.27 5.89
C GLN A 267 9.69 21.99 5.16
N GLY A 268 8.97 23.06 4.81
CA GLY A 268 7.80 22.95 3.95
C GLY A 268 8.18 22.50 2.53
N ILE A 269 7.19 22.02 1.79
CA ILE A 269 7.39 21.69 0.39
C ILE A 269 7.74 22.95 -0.40
N ILE A 270 8.74 22.85 -1.26
CA ILE A 270 9.19 23.89 -2.18
C ILE A 270 9.20 23.28 -3.59
N VAL A 271 8.71 24.04 -4.58
CA VAL A 271 8.71 23.60 -5.99
C VAL A 271 10.12 23.24 -6.47
N ASP A 272 11.13 23.98 -6.01
CA ASP A 272 12.53 23.70 -6.34
C ASP A 272 13.01 22.34 -5.86
N ALA A 273 12.57 21.87 -4.68
CA ALA A 273 12.93 20.55 -4.16
C ALA A 273 12.34 19.42 -5.02
N LEU A 274 11.14 19.61 -5.55
CA LEU A 274 10.54 18.67 -6.51
C LEU A 274 11.30 18.67 -7.83
N ASN A 275 11.61 19.84 -8.38
CA ASN A 275 12.40 19.96 -9.61
C ASN A 275 13.78 19.33 -9.44
N GLU A 276 14.45 19.57 -8.32
CA GLU A 276 15.74 18.97 -8.00
C GLU A 276 15.64 17.43 -7.96
N LEU A 277 14.63 16.88 -7.29
CA LEU A 277 14.41 15.44 -7.24
C LEU A 277 14.23 14.84 -8.64
N LEU A 278 13.39 15.45 -9.47
CA LEU A 278 13.15 15.00 -10.85
C LEU A 278 14.40 15.02 -11.70
N LEU A 279 15.19 16.11 -11.60
CA LEU A 279 16.46 16.26 -12.31
C LEU A 279 17.53 15.27 -11.80
N GLN A 280 17.58 14.97 -10.51
CA GLN A 280 18.48 13.94 -9.96
C GLN A 280 18.18 12.56 -10.53
N ILE A 281 16.89 12.19 -10.63
CA ILE A 281 16.48 10.93 -11.24
C ILE A 281 16.86 10.92 -12.72
N GLU A 282 16.56 11.96 -13.46
CA GLU A 282 16.89 12.08 -14.89
C GLU A 282 18.40 12.03 -15.13
N LYS A 283 19.19 12.76 -14.35
CA LYS A 283 20.68 12.74 -14.43
C LYS A 283 21.24 11.34 -14.25
N LYS A 284 20.61 10.54 -13.40
CA LYS A 284 21.09 9.19 -13.07
C LYS A 284 20.67 8.13 -14.07
N THR A 285 19.42 8.22 -14.55
CA THR A 285 18.76 7.15 -15.35
C THR A 285 18.52 7.52 -16.81
N GLY A 286 18.56 8.81 -17.16
CA GLY A 286 18.10 9.33 -18.45
C GLY A 286 16.59 9.27 -18.63
N LYS A 287 15.84 8.90 -17.60
CA LYS A 287 14.37 8.80 -17.60
C LYS A 287 13.78 9.73 -16.56
N VAL A 288 12.59 10.23 -16.84
CA VAL A 288 11.83 11.09 -15.92
C VAL A 288 10.69 10.28 -15.33
N PRO A 289 10.36 10.44 -14.05
CA PRO A 289 9.13 9.91 -13.48
C PRO A 289 7.89 10.39 -14.26
N ASN A 290 6.85 9.59 -14.28
CA ASN A 290 5.62 9.92 -15.01
C ASN A 290 4.42 10.14 -14.08
N MET A 291 4.63 10.07 -12.78
CA MET A 291 3.61 10.29 -11.77
C MET A 291 4.24 10.77 -10.46
N ILE A 292 3.60 11.74 -9.81
CA ILE A 292 3.95 12.17 -8.46
C ILE A 292 2.77 11.84 -7.55
N GLN A 293 3.06 11.28 -6.39
CA GLN A 293 2.05 11.01 -5.36
C GLN A 293 2.44 11.64 -4.03
N CYS A 294 1.49 12.24 -3.36
CA CYS A 294 1.67 12.85 -2.05
C CYS A 294 0.48 12.55 -1.12
N SER A 295 0.67 12.81 0.16
CA SER A 295 -0.42 12.82 1.13
C SER A 295 -1.40 13.96 0.88
N TYR A 296 -2.57 13.89 1.52
CA TYR A 296 -3.56 14.98 1.46
C TYR A 296 -2.98 16.30 1.98
N THR A 297 -2.26 16.26 3.11
CA THR A 297 -1.64 17.45 3.73
C THR A 297 -0.67 18.14 2.78
N GLN A 298 0.21 17.37 2.12
CA GLN A 298 1.18 17.92 1.18
C GLN A 298 0.50 18.40 -0.12
N TYR A 299 -0.56 17.71 -0.56
CA TYR A 299 -1.32 18.14 -1.74
C TYR A 299 -1.95 19.53 -1.53
N VAL A 300 -2.58 19.76 -0.37
CA VAL A 300 -3.15 21.07 -0.02
C VAL A 300 -2.07 22.14 0.04
N LYS A 301 -0.89 21.83 0.59
CA LYS A 301 0.23 22.77 0.62
C LYS A 301 0.74 23.14 -0.77
N VAL A 302 0.81 22.17 -1.69
CA VAL A 302 1.15 22.43 -3.10
C VAL A 302 0.10 23.34 -3.75
N LEU A 303 -1.19 23.09 -3.50
CA LEU A 303 -2.25 23.95 -4.02
C LEU A 303 -2.11 25.40 -3.51
N ASN A 304 -1.85 25.58 -2.22
CA ASN A 304 -1.67 26.89 -1.63
C ASN A 304 -0.46 27.65 -2.23
N LEU A 305 0.67 26.95 -2.46
CA LEU A 305 1.83 27.52 -3.14
C LEU A 305 1.51 27.99 -4.58
N LEU A 306 0.63 27.26 -5.26
CA LEU A 306 0.19 27.63 -6.61
C LEU A 306 -0.84 28.75 -6.60
N GLU A 307 -1.58 28.96 -5.51
CA GLU A 307 -2.55 30.06 -5.38
C GLU A 307 -1.89 31.45 -5.49
N ASP A 308 -0.72 31.61 -4.89
CA ASP A 308 0.05 32.85 -4.95
C ASP A 308 0.57 33.18 -6.37
N GLN A 309 0.60 32.18 -7.26
CA GLN A 309 1.08 32.32 -8.64
C GLN A 309 -0.05 32.42 -9.69
N LYS A 310 -1.31 32.45 -9.27
CA LYS A 310 -2.45 32.55 -10.17
C LYS A 310 -2.50 33.91 -10.87
N GLN A 311 -2.22 33.94 -12.16
CA GLN A 311 -2.60 35.04 -13.03
C GLN A 311 -4.00 34.78 -13.60
N TYR A 312 -4.98 35.55 -13.14
CA TYR A 312 -6.34 35.54 -13.70
C TYR A 312 -6.32 36.26 -15.06
N ASN A 313 -6.05 35.57 -16.14
CA ASN A 313 -6.35 36.08 -17.47
C ASN A 313 -7.88 35.94 -17.71
N LEU A 314 -8.64 36.92 -17.26
CA LEU A 314 -10.05 37.04 -17.62
C LEU A 314 -10.14 37.64 -19.04
N PRO A 315 -10.58 36.88 -20.05
CA PRO A 315 -10.92 37.49 -21.32
C PRO A 315 -12.16 38.36 -21.13
N ALA A 316 -12.03 39.65 -21.40
CA ALA A 316 -13.02 40.72 -21.09
C ALA A 316 -14.31 40.66 -21.94
N LYS A 317 -14.68 39.53 -22.55
CA LYS A 317 -15.75 39.53 -23.59
C LYS A 317 -16.75 38.40 -23.59
N ASP A 318 -16.95 37.65 -22.52
CA ASP A 318 -18.06 36.67 -22.54
C ASP A 318 -18.80 36.58 -21.20
N SER A 319 -20.07 36.99 -21.19
CA SER A 319 -20.98 37.04 -20.04
C SER A 319 -21.45 35.65 -19.57
N ARG A 320 -20.83 34.57 -20.00
CA ARG A 320 -21.12 33.19 -19.60
C ARG A 320 -20.07 32.58 -18.70
N PHE A 321 -19.31 33.40 -18.02
CA PHE A 321 -18.27 32.91 -17.12
C PHE A 321 -18.86 32.26 -15.87
N LYS A 322 -18.91 30.95 -15.83
CA LYS A 322 -18.94 30.21 -14.57
C LYS A 322 -17.52 30.23 -14.01
N ALA A 323 -17.30 31.02 -12.98
CA ALA A 323 -16.05 30.96 -12.23
C ALA A 323 -15.89 29.56 -11.62
N SER A 324 -15.09 28.72 -12.24
CA SER A 324 -14.69 27.43 -11.68
C SER A 324 -13.52 27.69 -10.73
N VAL A 325 -13.77 27.68 -9.44
CA VAL A 325 -12.78 27.96 -8.39
C VAL A 325 -11.99 26.70 -8.00
N SER A 326 -12.09 25.61 -8.75
CA SER A 326 -11.43 24.35 -8.41
C SER A 326 -10.41 23.94 -9.49
N PHE A 327 -9.27 23.40 -9.07
CA PHE A 327 -8.34 22.74 -9.97
C PHE A 327 -8.84 21.31 -10.28
N SER A 328 -8.92 20.97 -11.55
CA SER A 328 -9.22 19.59 -11.98
C SER A 328 -8.00 18.66 -11.95
N GLY A 329 -6.81 19.19 -11.66
CA GLY A 329 -5.55 18.47 -11.55
C GLY A 329 -4.36 19.43 -11.48
N VAL A 330 -3.30 18.98 -10.85
CA VAL A 330 -2.02 19.67 -10.79
C VAL A 330 -1.02 18.89 -11.61
N GLU A 331 -0.34 19.55 -12.53
CA GLU A 331 0.73 18.96 -13.35
C GLU A 331 2.02 19.72 -13.13
N PHE A 332 3.10 18.99 -12.90
CA PHE A 332 4.45 19.53 -12.88
C PHE A 332 5.07 19.44 -14.27
N MET A 333 5.62 20.55 -14.76
CA MET A 333 6.36 20.55 -16.02
C MET A 333 7.77 20.03 -15.80
N SER A 334 8.07 18.88 -16.38
CA SER A 334 9.42 18.32 -16.42
C SER A 334 10.09 18.58 -17.77
N THR A 335 11.36 18.20 -17.90
CA THR A 335 12.14 18.28 -19.16
C THR A 335 11.52 17.49 -20.31
N LYS A 336 10.67 16.50 -20.01
CA LYS A 336 10.05 15.58 -20.99
C LYS A 336 8.52 15.69 -21.05
N GLY A 337 7.94 16.69 -20.43
CA GLY A 337 6.51 16.95 -20.46
C GLY A 337 5.86 17.02 -19.09
N PRO A 338 4.54 17.18 -19.03
CA PRO A 338 3.81 17.32 -17.79
C PRO A 338 3.77 16.00 -17.02
N ILE A 339 3.93 16.09 -15.69
CA ILE A 339 3.82 14.97 -14.76
C ILE A 339 2.64 15.27 -13.83
N PRO A 340 1.60 14.43 -13.82
CA PRO A 340 0.46 14.63 -12.93
C PRO A 340 0.83 14.38 -11.49
N LEU A 341 0.32 15.26 -10.60
CA LEU A 341 0.37 15.12 -9.15
C LEU A 341 -0.95 14.55 -8.65
N PHE A 342 -0.90 13.43 -7.96
CA PHE A 342 -2.06 12.80 -7.36
C PHE A 342 -1.94 12.77 -5.83
N TYR A 343 -3.04 13.00 -5.18
CA TYR A 343 -3.19 12.69 -3.78
C TYR A 343 -3.42 11.17 -3.59
N ASN A 344 -2.78 10.60 -2.58
CA ASN A 344 -2.98 9.21 -2.20
C ASN A 344 -3.05 9.10 -0.67
N ARG A 345 -4.14 8.50 -0.18
CA ARG A 345 -4.42 8.36 1.26
C ARG A 345 -3.47 7.42 2.01
N PHE A 346 -2.71 6.59 1.30
CA PHE A 346 -1.74 5.65 1.89
C PHE A 346 -0.31 6.20 1.95
N VAL A 347 -0.06 7.37 1.36
CA VAL A 347 1.24 8.05 1.47
C VAL A 347 1.36 8.71 2.84
N GLU A 348 2.55 8.64 3.43
CA GLU A 348 2.86 9.32 4.69
C GLU A 348 2.67 10.84 4.57
N GLU A 349 2.24 11.47 5.69
CA GLU A 349 1.98 12.92 5.71
C GLU A 349 3.24 13.76 5.46
N ASP A 350 4.40 13.22 5.78
CA ASP A 350 5.71 13.87 5.63
C ASP A 350 6.44 13.54 4.31
N ARG A 351 5.78 12.82 3.36
CA ARG A 351 6.46 12.31 2.16
C ARG A 351 5.75 12.65 0.85
N ILE A 352 6.57 12.77 -0.19
CA ILE A 352 6.14 12.84 -1.59
C ILE A 352 6.98 11.85 -2.39
N TYR A 353 6.32 11.07 -3.24
CA TYR A 353 6.96 10.11 -4.11
C TYR A 353 6.84 10.52 -5.57
N ALA A 354 7.92 10.36 -6.32
CA ALA A 354 7.95 10.46 -7.77
C ALA A 354 8.19 9.07 -8.37
N PHE A 355 7.21 8.55 -9.07
CA PHE A 355 7.23 7.20 -9.62
C PHE A 355 7.40 7.18 -11.13
N ASN A 356 8.03 6.13 -11.63
CA ASN A 356 7.96 5.71 -13.01
C ASN A 356 7.31 4.33 -13.07
N ASP A 357 6.02 4.29 -13.46
CA ASP A 357 5.19 3.08 -13.46
C ASP A 357 5.72 1.97 -14.36
N ASN A 358 6.47 2.30 -15.41
CA ASN A 358 7.10 1.32 -16.29
C ASN A 358 8.15 0.43 -15.59
N TYR A 359 8.62 0.83 -14.42
CA TYR A 359 9.62 0.12 -13.62
C TYR A 359 9.07 -0.42 -12.31
N ILE A 360 7.74 -0.55 -12.23
CA ILE A 360 7.03 -1.19 -11.12
C ILE A 360 6.22 -2.35 -11.69
N GLU A 361 6.49 -3.54 -11.22
CA GLU A 361 5.79 -4.76 -11.65
C GLU A 361 5.22 -5.49 -10.44
N ILE A 362 3.99 -5.96 -10.59
CA ILE A 362 3.36 -6.85 -9.61
C ILE A 362 3.29 -8.24 -10.23
N HIS A 363 3.96 -9.18 -9.59
CA HIS A 363 3.98 -10.58 -10.01
C HIS A 363 3.02 -11.39 -9.16
N HIS A 364 2.04 -12.00 -9.81
CA HIS A 364 1.08 -12.93 -9.21
C HIS A 364 1.41 -14.37 -9.59
N ALA A 365 1.11 -15.30 -8.68
CA ALA A 365 1.13 -16.72 -9.03
C ALA A 365 -0.11 -17.08 -9.87
N PRO A 366 -0.02 -18.09 -10.73
CA PRO A 366 -1.19 -18.67 -11.40
C PRO A 366 -2.24 -19.10 -10.36
N GLY A 367 -3.52 -18.87 -10.67
CA GLY A 367 -4.63 -19.17 -9.74
C GLY A 367 -4.89 -18.08 -8.70
N PHE A 368 -4.30 -16.88 -8.87
CA PHE A 368 -4.61 -15.74 -8.02
C PHE A 368 -6.08 -15.31 -8.23
N GLY A 369 -6.84 -15.25 -7.15
CA GLY A 369 -8.26 -14.94 -7.19
C GLY A 369 -9.05 -15.61 -6.06
N TRP A 370 -10.28 -15.98 -6.30
CA TRP A 370 -11.04 -16.81 -5.37
C TRP A 370 -10.49 -18.23 -5.35
N PHE A 371 -10.30 -18.77 -4.15
CA PHE A 371 -9.87 -20.16 -4.00
C PHE A 371 -10.99 -21.10 -4.43
N ASP A 372 -10.65 -22.03 -5.30
CA ASP A 372 -11.58 -22.94 -5.98
C ASP A 372 -10.88 -24.29 -6.18
N ASP A 373 -10.36 -24.84 -5.10
CA ASP A 373 -9.58 -26.09 -5.17
C ASP A 373 -10.47 -27.31 -5.44
N ASP A 374 -11.73 -27.29 -4.98
CA ASP A 374 -12.70 -28.39 -5.10
C ASP A 374 -13.85 -28.10 -6.08
N GLY A 375 -13.72 -27.10 -6.95
CA GLY A 375 -14.83 -26.66 -7.81
C GLY A 375 -15.87 -25.79 -7.12
N THR A 376 -15.66 -25.45 -5.83
CA THR A 376 -16.54 -24.59 -5.03
C THR A 376 -15.75 -23.43 -4.42
N ILE A 377 -16.28 -22.21 -4.50
CA ILE A 377 -15.69 -21.03 -3.88
C ILE A 377 -16.00 -20.97 -2.38
N PHE A 378 -17.22 -21.35 -2.01
CA PHE A 378 -17.64 -21.36 -0.62
C PHE A 378 -17.48 -22.76 -0.02
N MET A 379 -16.57 -22.90 0.92
CA MET A 379 -16.31 -24.13 1.65
C MET A 379 -16.95 -24.09 3.03
N ARG A 380 -17.40 -25.22 3.53
CA ARG A 380 -17.88 -25.31 4.91
C ARG A 380 -16.73 -25.17 5.88
N LYS A 381 -16.88 -24.34 6.89
CA LYS A 381 -15.86 -24.13 7.92
C LYS A 381 -15.59 -25.41 8.71
N SER A 382 -14.34 -25.78 8.88
CA SER A 382 -13.94 -27.07 9.48
C SER A 382 -14.01 -27.10 11.01
N ASN A 383 -14.17 -25.94 11.67
CA ASN A 383 -14.14 -25.82 13.13
C ASN A 383 -15.43 -26.24 13.86
N GLY A 384 -16.39 -26.84 13.15
CA GLY A 384 -17.67 -27.21 13.74
C GLY A 384 -18.73 -26.10 13.70
N ASP A 385 -18.38 -24.91 13.25
CA ASP A 385 -19.33 -23.81 13.04
C ASP A 385 -20.21 -24.11 11.81
N ASP A 386 -21.49 -23.73 11.87
CA ASP A 386 -22.44 -23.91 10.76
C ASP A 386 -22.35 -22.70 9.79
N ALA A 387 -21.15 -22.44 9.29
CA ALA A 387 -20.84 -21.31 8.42
C ALA A 387 -20.09 -21.75 7.16
N TYR A 388 -20.20 -20.95 6.11
CA TYR A 388 -19.43 -21.07 4.87
C TYR A 388 -18.38 -19.98 4.81
N GLU A 389 -17.19 -20.35 4.36
CA GLU A 389 -16.05 -19.45 4.18
C GLU A 389 -15.62 -19.42 2.72
N ALA A 390 -15.29 -18.22 2.22
CA ALA A 390 -14.65 -18.03 0.93
C ALA A 390 -13.41 -17.17 1.09
N THR A 391 -12.31 -17.56 0.45
CA THR A 391 -11.03 -16.86 0.51
C THR A 391 -10.68 -16.31 -0.86
N TYR A 392 -10.40 -15.01 -0.89
CA TYR A 392 -9.87 -14.30 -2.06
C TYR A 392 -8.41 -13.94 -1.82
N GLY A 393 -7.54 -14.19 -2.78
CA GLY A 393 -6.13 -13.82 -2.65
C GLY A 393 -5.19 -14.77 -3.38
N GLY A 394 -4.01 -14.97 -2.80
CA GLY A 394 -3.00 -15.86 -3.36
C GLY A 394 -1.58 -15.39 -3.08
N TYR A 395 -0.68 -15.85 -3.92
CA TYR A 395 0.75 -15.56 -3.80
C TYR A 395 1.13 -14.44 -4.76
N TRP A 396 1.89 -13.47 -4.25
CA TRP A 396 2.32 -12.32 -5.03
C TRP A 396 3.65 -11.74 -4.53
N ASN A 397 4.24 -10.85 -5.29
CA ASN A 397 5.26 -9.93 -4.81
C ASN A 397 5.32 -8.71 -5.73
N MET A 398 5.91 -7.62 -5.24
CA MET A 398 6.16 -6.41 -6.01
C MET A 398 7.66 -6.32 -6.34
N TYR A 399 7.95 -5.97 -7.57
CA TYR A 399 9.29 -5.60 -8.02
C TYR A 399 9.28 -4.13 -8.43
N ALA A 400 10.12 -3.33 -7.79
CA ALA A 400 10.35 -1.94 -8.17
C ALA A 400 11.84 -1.70 -8.32
N GLN A 401 12.25 -1.16 -9.45
CA GLN A 401 13.64 -0.78 -9.67
C GLN A 401 13.90 0.57 -8.98
N PRO A 402 14.65 0.61 -7.87
CA PRO A 402 14.70 1.78 -6.99
C PRO A 402 15.27 3.02 -7.68
N THR A 403 16.15 2.83 -8.65
CA THR A 403 16.86 3.92 -9.33
C THR A 403 15.97 4.87 -10.11
N PHE A 404 14.81 4.38 -10.60
CA PHE A 404 13.87 5.15 -11.41
C PHE A 404 12.79 5.88 -10.61
N HIS A 405 12.89 5.81 -9.29
CA HIS A 405 11.94 6.42 -8.35
C HIS A 405 12.64 7.41 -7.44
N GLY A 406 11.87 8.33 -6.90
CA GLY A 406 12.35 9.31 -5.94
C GLY A 406 11.38 9.57 -4.81
N CYS A 407 11.91 10.10 -3.71
CA CYS A 407 11.15 10.46 -2.53
C CYS A 407 11.68 11.76 -1.92
N ILE A 408 10.81 12.66 -1.52
CA ILE A 408 11.11 13.71 -0.55
C ILE A 408 10.52 13.26 0.77
N LYS A 409 11.32 13.24 1.82
CA LYS A 409 10.90 12.83 3.17
C LYS A 409 11.14 13.91 4.20
N ASN A 410 10.55 13.71 5.40
CA ASN A 410 10.66 14.64 6.54
C ASN A 410 10.17 16.06 6.17
N LEU A 411 9.11 16.15 5.38
CA LEU A 411 8.42 17.41 5.11
C LEU A 411 7.67 17.86 6.37
N ALA A 412 7.60 19.19 6.59
CA ALA A 412 6.73 19.74 7.62
C ALA A 412 5.27 19.29 7.39
N ILE A 413 4.57 18.92 8.45
CA ILE A 413 3.18 18.49 8.44
C ILE A 413 2.25 19.65 8.78
#